data_9e9d783666fa812080fce416b49ae1d2
#
_entry.id   9e9d783666fa812080fce416b49ae1d2
#
_cell.length_a   1.000
_cell.length_b   1.000
_cell.length_c   1.000
_cell.angle_alpha   90.00
_cell.angle_beta   90.00
_cell.angle_gamma   90.00
#
_symmetry.space_group_name_H-M   'P 1'
#
loop_
_entity.id
_entity.type
_entity.pdbx_description
1 polymer ?
#
loop_
_entity_poly.entity_id
_entity_poly.type
_entity_poly.pdbx_seq_one_letter_code
_entity_poly.pdbx_strand_id
1 'polypeptide(L)'
;YMTFLSRNRKASSKTRARKVASLRSFYKYLFSKVKLINVNPSLELETPKHKKGLPRYLNLEESTKLLDNVSSRHEKRDFAMLTLFLNCGIRISELVGINISDYRDDTIKISGKGNKERTIYLNEACKNAINEYLKVRPNDKAIDKNALFLSERHSRISRKTVHVIVKKQLFNAGIDVTQYSAHKLRHTAATLMYKHGNVDIRALQRILGHEG
;
A
#
# COMPACT_ATOMS: atom_id res chain seq x y z
N TYR A 1 -29.19 -15.28 -1.66
CA TYR A 1 -27.72 -15.08 -1.66
C TYR A 1 -27.24 -14.29 -0.44
N MET A 2 -27.86 -13.16 -0.11
CA MET A 2 -27.46 -12.34 1.05
C MET A 2 -27.64 -13.07 2.38
N THR A 3 -28.73 -13.82 2.52
CA THR A 3 -29.00 -14.70 3.68
C THR A 3 -27.93 -15.79 3.81
N PHE A 4 -27.53 -16.42 2.70
CA PHE A 4 -26.45 -17.40 2.66
C PHE A 4 -25.12 -16.79 3.13
N LEU A 5 -24.75 -15.59 2.64
CA LEU A 5 -23.55 -14.91 3.07
C LEU A 5 -23.57 -14.56 4.57
N SER A 6 -24.74 -14.22 5.11
CA SER A 6 -24.90 -13.88 6.52
C SER A 6 -24.88 -15.12 7.42
N ARG A 7 -25.73 -16.10 7.14
CA ARG A 7 -25.94 -17.28 7.99
C ARG A 7 -24.88 -18.35 7.81
N ASN A 8 -24.61 -18.77 6.57
CA ASN A 8 -23.71 -19.88 6.28
C ASN A 8 -22.25 -19.47 6.24
N ARG A 9 -21.92 -18.31 5.65
CA ARG A 9 -20.55 -17.82 5.53
C ARG A 9 -20.11 -16.84 6.62
N LYS A 10 -21.02 -16.48 7.54
CA LYS A 10 -20.78 -15.50 8.63
C LYS A 10 -20.02 -14.24 8.15
N ALA A 11 -20.33 -13.80 6.91
CA ALA A 11 -19.64 -12.68 6.27
C ALA A 11 -19.96 -11.36 6.98
N SER A 12 -18.92 -10.55 7.25
CA SER A 12 -19.09 -9.25 7.88
C SER A 12 -19.97 -8.31 7.05
N SER A 13 -20.61 -7.31 7.66
CA SER A 13 -21.43 -6.31 6.98
C SER A 13 -20.65 -5.60 5.86
N LYS A 14 -19.36 -5.32 6.07
CA LYS A 14 -18.47 -4.75 5.06
C LYS A 14 -18.27 -5.67 3.85
N THR A 15 -18.08 -6.98 4.09
CA THR A 15 -17.95 -7.98 3.03
C THR A 15 -19.25 -8.12 2.25
N ARG A 16 -20.40 -8.14 2.93
CA ARG A 16 -21.73 -8.20 2.31
C ARG A 16 -21.99 -6.96 1.47
N ALA A 17 -21.71 -5.76 1.99
CA ALA A 17 -21.85 -4.50 1.24
C ALA A 17 -21.02 -4.51 -0.05
N ARG A 18 -19.77 -5.00 -0.02
CA ARG A 18 -18.93 -5.15 -1.21
C ARG A 18 -19.53 -6.12 -2.22
N LYS A 19 -20.09 -7.24 -1.76
CA LYS A 19 -20.75 -8.22 -2.63
C LYS A 19 -22.01 -7.63 -3.28
N VAL A 20 -22.82 -6.85 -2.55
CA VAL A 20 -23.95 -6.12 -3.13
C VAL A 20 -23.49 -5.16 -4.21
N ALA A 21 -22.44 -4.36 -3.96
CA ALA A 21 -21.89 -3.45 -4.96
C ALA A 21 -21.44 -4.17 -6.23
N SER A 22 -20.78 -5.33 -6.11
CA SER A 22 -20.37 -6.15 -7.25
C SER A 22 -21.56 -6.68 -8.05
N LEU A 23 -22.61 -7.17 -7.37
CA LEU A 23 -23.85 -7.66 -8.02
C LEU A 23 -24.56 -6.51 -8.74
N ARG A 24 -24.69 -5.35 -8.11
CA ARG A 24 -25.30 -4.18 -8.74
C ARG A 24 -24.54 -3.74 -9.99
N SER A 25 -23.22 -3.70 -9.93
CA SER A 25 -22.39 -3.36 -11.09
C SER A 25 -22.58 -4.38 -12.24
N PHE A 26 -22.60 -5.67 -11.91
CA PHE A 26 -22.81 -6.74 -12.89
C PHE A 26 -24.18 -6.66 -13.57
N TYR A 27 -25.24 -6.62 -12.78
CA TYR A 27 -26.60 -6.57 -13.34
C TYR A 27 -26.90 -5.22 -14.04
N LYS A 28 -26.32 -4.12 -13.57
CA LYS A 28 -26.38 -2.86 -14.30
C LYS A 28 -25.72 -2.98 -15.67
N TYR A 29 -24.58 -3.65 -15.78
CA TYR A 29 -23.89 -3.89 -17.04
C TYR A 29 -24.76 -4.74 -18.00
N LEU A 30 -25.31 -5.85 -17.51
CA LEU A 30 -26.20 -6.71 -18.30
C LEU A 30 -27.46 -5.99 -18.79
N PHE A 31 -28.05 -5.16 -17.95
CA PHE A 31 -29.27 -4.39 -18.27
C PHE A 31 -29.00 -3.24 -19.23
N SER A 32 -27.98 -2.39 -18.92
CA SER A 32 -27.81 -1.09 -19.62
C SER A 32 -26.84 -1.16 -20.80
N LYS A 33 -25.85 -2.09 -20.80
CA LYS A 33 -24.83 -2.17 -21.85
C LYS A 33 -25.08 -3.35 -22.80
N VAL A 34 -25.26 -4.55 -22.25
CA VAL A 34 -25.43 -5.77 -23.06
C VAL A 34 -26.89 -5.94 -23.49
N LYS A 35 -27.83 -5.34 -22.74
CA LYS A 35 -29.30 -5.48 -22.97
C LYS A 35 -29.75 -6.97 -22.98
N LEU A 36 -29.07 -7.82 -22.18
CA LEU A 36 -29.38 -9.24 -22.09
C LEU A 36 -30.57 -9.53 -21.17
N ILE A 37 -30.90 -8.62 -20.26
CA ILE A 37 -32.02 -8.74 -19.31
C ILE A 37 -32.91 -7.49 -19.41
N ASN A 38 -34.23 -7.71 -19.30
CA ASN A 38 -35.23 -6.63 -19.38
C ASN A 38 -35.45 -5.96 -18.01
N VAL A 39 -35.11 -6.60 -16.92
CA VAL A 39 -35.26 -6.09 -15.55
C VAL A 39 -33.95 -6.32 -14.78
N ASN A 40 -33.54 -5.32 -14.00
CA ASN A 40 -32.34 -5.46 -13.18
C ASN A 40 -32.74 -5.98 -11.78
N PRO A 41 -32.47 -7.27 -11.47
CA PRO A 41 -32.88 -7.87 -10.20
C PRO A 41 -32.09 -7.40 -8.97
N SER A 42 -31.08 -6.56 -9.18
CA SER A 42 -30.26 -6.04 -8.07
C SER A 42 -30.71 -4.67 -7.55
N LEU A 43 -31.76 -4.07 -8.11
CA LEU A 43 -32.25 -2.75 -7.68
C LEU A 43 -32.75 -2.76 -6.23
N GLU A 44 -33.46 -3.83 -5.85
CA GLU A 44 -34.06 -3.99 -4.50
C GLU A 44 -33.05 -4.52 -3.46
N LEU A 45 -31.82 -4.85 -3.85
CA LEU A 45 -30.81 -5.33 -2.90
C LEU A 45 -30.39 -4.20 -1.95
N GLU A 46 -30.76 -4.29 -0.69
CA GLU A 46 -30.28 -3.37 0.33
C GLU A 46 -28.79 -3.53 0.60
N THR A 47 -28.08 -2.40 0.71
CA THR A 47 -26.67 -2.39 1.10
C THR A 47 -26.56 -2.42 2.63
N PRO A 48 -25.99 -3.47 3.24
CA PRO A 48 -25.83 -3.52 4.68
C PRO A 48 -25.07 -2.31 5.21
N LYS A 49 -25.66 -1.59 6.16
CA LYS A 49 -24.98 -0.49 6.85
C LYS A 49 -23.81 -1.04 7.66
N HIS A 50 -22.68 -0.39 7.62
CA HIS A 50 -21.52 -0.70 8.47
C HIS A 50 -20.94 0.58 9.04
N LYS A 51 -20.59 0.55 10.31
CA LYS A 51 -19.91 1.69 10.95
C LYS A 51 -18.55 1.85 10.31
N LYS A 52 -18.27 3.03 9.77
CA LYS A 52 -16.91 3.41 9.36
C LYS A 52 -16.13 3.69 10.64
N GLY A 53 -15.19 2.83 10.98
CA GLY A 53 -14.24 3.14 12.06
C GLY A 53 -13.38 4.36 11.68
N LEU A 54 -12.89 5.08 12.68
CA LEU A 54 -11.93 6.15 12.45
C LEU A 54 -10.68 5.61 11.74
N PRO A 55 -10.13 6.36 10.78
CA PRO A 55 -8.89 5.98 10.13
C PRO A 55 -7.78 5.79 11.18
N ARG A 56 -7.15 4.62 11.21
CA ARG A 56 -6.01 4.37 12.09
C ARG A 56 -4.73 4.60 11.32
N TYR A 57 -3.83 5.37 11.91
CA TYR A 57 -2.50 5.67 11.42
C TYR A 57 -1.54 5.69 12.62
N LEU A 58 -0.26 5.47 12.36
CA LEU A 58 0.77 5.62 13.38
C LEU A 58 0.98 7.12 13.65
N ASN A 59 1.07 7.51 14.90
CA ASN A 59 1.52 8.85 15.23
C ASN A 59 3.03 9.01 14.95
N LEU A 60 3.59 10.19 15.18
CA LEU A 60 5.00 10.47 14.90
C LEU A 60 5.92 9.58 15.73
N GLU A 61 5.64 9.45 17.03
CA GLU A 61 6.40 8.62 17.97
C GLU A 61 6.38 7.15 17.58
N GLU A 62 5.20 6.60 17.25
CA GLU A 62 5.07 5.22 16.77
C GLU A 62 5.80 5.00 15.45
N SER A 63 5.79 6.00 14.57
CA SER A 63 6.49 5.93 13.27
C SER A 63 8.01 5.93 13.45
N THR A 64 8.52 6.76 14.35
CA THR A 64 9.94 6.80 14.74
C THR A 64 10.33 5.48 15.41
N LYS A 65 9.54 5.02 16.38
CA LYS A 65 9.75 3.74 17.06
C LYS A 65 9.80 2.56 16.09
N LEU A 66 8.95 2.56 15.04
CA LEU A 66 8.97 1.54 14.00
C LEU A 66 10.31 1.53 13.25
N LEU A 67 10.86 2.69 12.90
CA LEU A 67 12.13 2.80 12.19
C LEU A 67 13.32 2.44 13.08
N ASP A 68 13.33 2.88 14.35
CA ASP A 68 14.42 2.63 15.30
C ASP A 68 14.53 1.16 15.71
N ASN A 69 13.44 0.40 15.61
CA ASN A 69 13.41 -1.02 15.98
C ASN A 69 13.45 -1.97 14.78
N VAL A 70 13.89 -1.50 13.61
CA VAL A 70 14.09 -2.39 12.45
C VAL A 70 15.19 -3.37 12.77
N SER A 71 14.86 -4.66 12.76
CA SER A 71 15.81 -5.72 13.03
C SER A 71 15.52 -6.93 12.16
N SER A 72 16.47 -7.28 11.30
CA SER A 72 16.43 -8.46 10.45
C SER A 72 17.81 -8.78 9.85
N ARG A 73 17.94 -9.95 9.22
CA ARG A 73 19.11 -10.28 8.42
C ARG A 73 19.36 -9.29 7.27
N HIS A 74 18.31 -8.59 6.82
CA HIS A 74 18.34 -7.61 5.72
C HIS A 74 17.89 -6.23 6.20
N GLU A 75 18.41 -5.81 7.36
CA GLU A 75 18.00 -4.61 8.07
C GLU A 75 17.99 -3.36 7.17
N LYS A 76 19.09 -3.08 6.47
CA LYS A 76 19.20 -1.90 5.60
C LYS A 76 18.14 -1.88 4.48
N ARG A 77 17.82 -3.05 3.91
CA ARG A 77 16.72 -3.19 2.94
C ARG A 77 15.37 -2.88 3.56
N ASP A 78 15.10 -3.51 4.71
CA ASP A 78 13.82 -3.40 5.38
C ASP A 78 13.61 -1.97 5.88
N PHE A 79 14.66 -1.34 6.42
CA PHE A 79 14.66 0.07 6.81
C PHE A 79 14.37 1.00 5.63
N ALA A 80 15.04 0.82 4.48
CA ALA A 80 14.79 1.63 3.29
C ALA A 80 13.34 1.50 2.79
N MET A 81 12.77 0.30 2.78
CA MET A 81 11.37 0.10 2.41
C MET A 81 10.40 0.80 3.37
N LEU A 82 10.62 0.71 4.68
CA LEU A 82 9.77 1.36 5.69
C LEU A 82 9.88 2.88 5.63
N THR A 83 11.09 3.40 5.45
CA THR A 83 11.34 4.83 5.27
C THR A 83 10.58 5.38 4.05
N LEU A 84 10.61 4.67 2.92
CA LEU A 84 9.84 5.03 1.73
C LEU A 84 8.32 4.98 1.96
N PHE A 85 7.81 3.98 2.69
CA PHE A 85 6.38 3.93 3.04
C PHE A 85 5.95 5.11 3.89
N LEU A 86 6.75 5.49 4.89
CA LEU A 86 6.39 6.53 5.87
C LEU A 86 6.65 7.95 5.35
N ASN A 87 7.66 8.15 4.49
CA ASN A 87 8.00 9.48 3.98
C ASN A 87 7.39 9.78 2.61
N CYS A 88 7.21 8.78 1.74
CA CYS A 88 6.70 8.99 0.38
C CYS A 88 5.28 8.47 0.19
N GLY A 89 4.76 7.68 1.12
CA GLY A 89 3.43 7.10 1.04
C GLY A 89 3.20 6.26 -0.22
N ILE A 90 4.23 5.58 -0.74
CA ILE A 90 4.14 4.76 -1.95
C ILE A 90 3.25 3.53 -1.74
N ARG A 91 2.64 3.01 -2.82
CA ARG A 91 1.89 1.76 -2.76
C ARG A 91 2.85 0.57 -2.77
N ILE A 92 2.46 -0.52 -2.11
CA ILE A 92 3.28 -1.75 -2.10
C ILE A 92 3.58 -2.27 -3.51
N SER A 93 2.64 -2.15 -4.45
CA SER A 93 2.85 -2.52 -5.86
C SER A 93 3.86 -1.61 -6.56
N GLU A 94 3.89 -0.35 -6.20
CA GLU A 94 4.86 0.62 -6.69
C GLU A 94 6.25 0.31 -6.13
N LEU A 95 6.37 0.12 -4.82
CA LEU A 95 7.65 -0.22 -4.18
C LEU A 95 8.33 -1.44 -4.80
N VAL A 96 7.59 -2.54 -4.99
CA VAL A 96 8.16 -3.76 -5.58
C VAL A 96 8.51 -3.61 -7.06
N GLY A 97 7.90 -2.66 -7.74
CA GLY A 97 8.15 -2.35 -9.15
C GLY A 97 9.37 -1.48 -9.40
N ILE A 98 9.92 -0.81 -8.39
CA ILE A 98 11.05 0.12 -8.58
C ILE A 98 12.28 -0.62 -9.11
N ASN A 99 12.89 -0.06 -10.15
CA ASN A 99 14.19 -0.47 -10.65
C ASN A 99 15.30 0.43 -10.08
N ILE A 100 16.54 -0.04 -10.13
CA ILE A 100 17.69 0.79 -9.75
C ILE A 100 17.76 2.04 -10.64
N SER A 101 17.48 1.91 -11.93
CA SER A 101 17.48 3.02 -12.90
C SER A 101 16.39 4.07 -12.66
N ASP A 102 15.34 3.71 -11.88
CA ASP A 102 14.27 4.65 -11.53
C ASP A 102 14.67 5.57 -10.37
N TYR A 103 15.72 5.24 -9.64
CA TYR A 103 16.29 6.08 -8.58
C TYR A 103 17.41 6.94 -9.18
N ARG A 104 17.24 8.25 -9.15
CA ARG A 104 18.21 9.23 -9.64
C ARG A 104 18.30 10.40 -8.69
N ASP A 105 19.49 10.63 -8.16
CA ASP A 105 19.80 11.75 -7.25
C ASP A 105 18.80 11.87 -6.07
N ASP A 106 17.82 12.75 -6.21
CA ASP A 106 16.82 13.07 -5.21
C ASP A 106 15.40 12.61 -5.60
N THR A 107 15.26 11.78 -6.63
CA THR A 107 13.95 11.37 -7.15
C THR A 107 13.82 9.86 -7.36
N ILE A 108 12.60 9.37 -7.28
CA ILE A 108 12.21 8.05 -7.77
C ILE A 108 11.07 8.17 -8.77
N LYS A 109 11.24 7.56 -9.93
CA LYS A 109 10.19 7.38 -10.93
C LYS A 109 9.35 6.16 -10.56
N ILE A 110 8.04 6.32 -10.48
CA ILE A 110 7.11 5.26 -10.10
C ILE A 110 6.06 5.07 -11.18
N SER A 111 5.85 3.83 -11.59
CA SER A 111 4.76 3.43 -12.49
C SER A 111 3.53 3.02 -11.68
N GLY A 112 2.43 3.73 -11.87
CA GLY A 112 1.15 3.50 -11.20
C GLY A 112 0.15 2.67 -12.02
N LYS A 113 -1.10 2.66 -11.58
CA LYS A 113 -2.20 1.98 -12.29
C LYS A 113 -2.39 2.58 -13.70
N GLY A 114 -2.48 1.71 -14.71
CA GLY A 114 -2.66 2.16 -16.11
C GLY A 114 -1.38 2.67 -16.76
N ASN A 115 -0.22 2.25 -16.27
CA ASN A 115 1.12 2.66 -16.77
C ASN A 115 1.39 4.18 -16.68
N LYS A 116 0.64 4.87 -15.81
CA LYS A 116 0.89 6.29 -15.53
C LYS A 116 2.12 6.41 -14.64
N GLU A 117 3.09 7.17 -15.10
CA GLU A 117 4.32 7.43 -14.36
C GLU A 117 4.20 8.72 -13.56
N ARG A 118 4.80 8.74 -12.39
CA ARG A 118 5.01 9.95 -11.60
C ARG A 118 6.39 9.95 -10.95
N THR A 119 6.94 11.13 -10.75
CA THR A 119 8.18 11.32 -10.02
C THR A 119 7.86 11.68 -8.57
N ILE A 120 8.54 11.06 -7.63
CA ILE A 120 8.51 11.38 -6.20
C ILE A 120 9.86 11.97 -5.82
N TYR A 121 9.84 13.16 -5.22
CA TYR A 121 11.01 13.77 -4.61
C TYR A 121 11.29 13.13 -3.26
N LEU A 122 12.55 12.82 -3.00
CA LEU A 122 13.01 12.16 -1.79
C LEU A 122 13.63 13.16 -0.84
N ASN A 123 13.28 13.05 0.44
CA ASN A 123 14.03 13.75 1.48
C ASN A 123 15.35 13.03 1.79
N GLU A 124 16.22 13.69 2.57
CA GLU A 124 17.54 13.14 2.93
C GLU A 124 17.43 11.77 3.61
N ALA A 125 16.42 11.56 4.46
CA ALA A 125 16.22 10.28 5.13
C ALA A 125 15.99 9.13 4.13
N CYS A 126 15.17 9.36 3.10
CA CYS A 126 14.92 8.38 2.05
C CYS A 126 16.16 8.10 1.21
N LYS A 127 16.89 9.16 0.81
CA LYS A 127 18.14 9.04 0.03
C LYS A 127 19.18 8.23 0.80
N ASN A 128 19.42 8.60 2.04
CA ASN A 128 20.37 7.91 2.92
C ASN A 128 20.00 6.43 3.10
N ALA A 129 18.74 6.14 3.37
CA ALA A 129 18.26 4.77 3.55
C ALA A 129 18.46 3.91 2.30
N ILE A 130 18.15 4.44 1.12
CA ILE A 130 18.36 3.74 -0.16
C ILE A 130 19.85 3.54 -0.41
N ASN A 131 20.67 4.57 -0.24
CA ASN A 131 22.11 4.49 -0.49
C ASN A 131 22.79 3.48 0.45
N GLU A 132 22.41 3.45 1.73
CA GLU A 132 22.92 2.46 2.67
C GLU A 132 22.51 1.02 2.29
N TYR A 133 21.29 0.85 1.78
CA TYR A 133 20.90 -0.45 1.24
C TYR A 133 21.69 -0.82 -0.02
N LEU A 134 21.90 0.09 -0.95
CA LEU A 134 22.65 -0.17 -2.18
C LEU A 134 24.08 -0.62 -1.93
N LYS A 135 24.74 -0.12 -0.86
CA LYS A 135 26.08 -0.57 -0.45
C LYS A 135 26.14 -2.07 -0.10
N VAL A 136 25.05 -2.63 0.41
CA VAL A 136 24.96 -4.04 0.85
C VAL A 136 24.10 -4.91 -0.04
N ARG A 137 23.52 -4.34 -1.10
CA ARG A 137 22.69 -5.07 -2.05
C ARG A 137 23.54 -6.11 -2.78
N PRO A 138 23.13 -7.41 -2.80
CA PRO A 138 23.91 -8.49 -3.39
C PRO A 138 23.86 -8.45 -4.92
N ASN A 139 24.56 -7.51 -5.55
CA ASN A 139 24.54 -7.27 -6.99
C ASN A 139 24.97 -8.48 -7.81
N ASP A 140 26.04 -9.17 -7.37
CA ASP A 140 26.61 -10.32 -8.08
C ASP A 140 25.67 -11.54 -8.07
N LYS A 141 24.86 -11.68 -7.03
CA LYS A 141 23.91 -12.77 -6.86
C LYS A 141 22.51 -12.43 -7.37
N ALA A 142 22.29 -11.19 -7.82
CA ALA A 142 20.95 -10.74 -8.23
C ALA A 142 20.47 -11.47 -9.48
N ILE A 143 19.36 -12.21 -9.34
CA ILE A 143 18.63 -12.83 -10.46
C ILE A 143 17.93 -11.72 -11.27
N ASP A 144 17.25 -10.80 -10.60
CA ASP A 144 16.72 -9.58 -11.23
C ASP A 144 17.67 -8.42 -10.95
N LYS A 145 18.62 -8.18 -11.85
CA LYS A 145 19.63 -7.12 -11.72
C LYS A 145 19.01 -5.72 -11.71
N ASN A 146 17.84 -5.55 -12.33
CA ASN A 146 17.18 -4.26 -12.45
C ASN A 146 16.39 -3.89 -11.18
N ALA A 147 15.86 -4.86 -10.42
CA ALA A 147 15.05 -4.59 -9.25
C ALA A 147 15.81 -3.82 -8.18
N LEU A 148 15.26 -2.71 -7.68
CA LEU A 148 15.86 -2.01 -6.54
C LEU A 148 15.88 -2.93 -5.30
N PHE A 149 14.74 -3.50 -4.93
CA PHE A 149 14.61 -4.36 -3.75
C PHE A 149 14.61 -5.85 -4.10
N LEU A 150 15.53 -6.60 -3.48
CA LEU A 150 15.68 -8.03 -3.66
C LEU A 150 15.11 -8.84 -2.48
N SER A 151 14.56 -10.00 -2.79
CA SER A 151 14.17 -11.01 -1.81
C SER A 151 15.42 -11.76 -1.30
N GLU A 152 15.24 -12.65 -0.32
CA GLU A 152 16.31 -13.56 0.14
C GLU A 152 16.82 -14.51 -0.97
N ARG A 153 15.97 -14.76 -1.98
CA ARG A 153 16.34 -15.57 -3.15
C ARG A 153 16.95 -14.73 -4.27
N HIS A 154 17.35 -13.51 -3.99
CA HIS A 154 17.99 -12.57 -4.93
C HIS A 154 17.15 -12.22 -6.18
N SER A 155 15.88 -12.55 -6.21
CA SER A 155 14.91 -12.10 -7.20
C SER A 155 14.21 -10.82 -6.71
N ARG A 156 13.50 -10.13 -7.60
CA ARG A 156 12.63 -9.00 -7.23
C ARG A 156 11.74 -9.35 -6.06
N ILE A 157 11.68 -8.48 -5.06
CA ILE A 157 10.87 -8.72 -3.88
C ILE A 157 9.37 -8.77 -4.24
N SER A 158 8.64 -9.72 -3.66
CA SER A 158 7.20 -9.83 -3.90
C SER A 158 6.38 -8.99 -2.92
N ARG A 159 5.17 -8.58 -3.34
CA ARG A 159 4.21 -7.92 -2.44
C ARG A 159 3.93 -8.72 -1.18
N LYS A 160 3.84 -10.05 -1.30
CA LYS A 160 3.63 -10.95 -0.17
C LYS A 160 4.80 -10.88 0.81
N THR A 161 6.02 -10.91 0.32
CA THR A 161 7.24 -10.79 1.14
C THR A 161 7.28 -9.44 1.87
N VAL A 162 6.99 -8.33 1.18
CA VAL A 162 6.95 -7.00 1.81
C VAL A 162 5.87 -6.93 2.90
N HIS A 163 4.69 -7.54 2.69
CA HIS A 163 3.68 -7.63 3.75
C HIS A 163 4.18 -8.36 4.99
N VAL A 164 4.88 -9.48 4.81
CA VAL A 164 5.47 -10.24 5.93
C VAL A 164 6.52 -9.41 6.66
N ILE A 165 7.40 -8.73 5.92
CA ILE A 165 8.42 -7.84 6.49
C ILE A 165 7.76 -6.73 7.31
N VAL A 166 6.81 -6.00 6.74
CA VAL A 166 6.11 -4.92 7.46
C VAL A 166 5.48 -5.43 8.75
N LYS A 167 4.82 -6.60 8.72
CA LYS A 167 4.22 -7.19 9.92
C LYS A 167 5.27 -7.56 10.97
N LYS A 168 6.40 -8.13 10.54
CA LYS A 168 7.51 -8.47 11.43
C LYS A 168 8.09 -7.23 12.11
N GLN A 169 8.33 -6.15 11.35
CA GLN A 169 8.91 -4.94 11.91
C GLN A 169 7.94 -4.19 12.85
N LEU A 170 6.63 -4.19 12.54
CA LEU A 170 5.61 -3.69 13.45
C LEU A 170 5.60 -4.47 14.77
N PHE A 171 5.74 -5.80 14.71
CA PHE A 171 5.83 -6.66 15.90
C PHE A 171 7.10 -6.33 16.72
N ASN A 172 8.25 -6.21 16.07
CA ASN A 172 9.51 -5.85 16.72
C ASN A 172 9.41 -4.50 17.44
N ALA A 173 8.69 -3.54 16.88
CA ALA A 173 8.44 -2.24 17.49
C ALA A 173 7.35 -2.26 18.57
N GLY A 174 6.75 -3.42 18.89
CA GLY A 174 5.66 -3.53 19.86
C GLY A 174 4.36 -2.86 19.41
N ILE A 175 4.12 -2.76 18.09
CA ILE A 175 2.93 -2.16 17.51
C ILE A 175 1.94 -3.27 17.11
N ASP A 176 0.65 -3.08 17.39
CA ASP A 176 -0.38 -4.08 17.10
C ASP A 176 -0.47 -4.40 15.61
N VAL A 177 0.07 -5.55 15.24
CA VAL A 177 0.11 -6.03 13.86
C VAL A 177 -1.26 -6.29 13.24
N THR A 178 -2.32 -6.43 14.04
CA THR A 178 -3.68 -6.69 13.52
C THR A 178 -4.27 -5.43 12.89
N GLN A 179 -3.83 -4.27 13.36
CA GLN A 179 -4.37 -2.96 13.00
C GLN A 179 -3.62 -2.30 11.84
N TYR A 180 -2.34 -2.63 11.62
CA TYR A 180 -1.47 -1.97 10.66
C TYR A 180 -0.99 -2.90 9.54
N SER A 181 -0.71 -2.30 8.40
CA SER A 181 -0.23 -2.97 7.18
C SER A 181 0.49 -1.95 6.30
N ALA A 182 1.17 -2.37 5.24
CA ALA A 182 1.80 -1.46 4.28
C ALA A 182 0.83 -0.37 3.76
N HIS A 183 -0.45 -0.72 3.55
CA HIS A 183 -1.47 0.27 3.15
C HIS A 183 -1.75 1.29 4.27
N LYS A 184 -1.72 0.86 5.53
CA LYS A 184 -1.88 1.77 6.69
C LYS A 184 -0.66 2.66 6.88
N LEU A 185 0.56 2.18 6.57
CA LEU A 185 1.76 3.03 6.57
C LEU A 185 1.65 4.15 5.54
N ARG A 186 1.09 3.87 4.36
CA ARG A 186 0.78 4.93 3.39
C ARG A 186 -0.25 5.94 3.92
N HIS A 187 -1.28 5.49 4.64
CA HIS A 187 -2.21 6.41 5.32
C HIS A 187 -1.51 7.22 6.41
N THR A 188 -0.59 6.60 7.14
CA THR A 188 0.27 7.28 8.12
C THR A 188 1.06 8.40 7.45
N ALA A 189 1.77 8.11 6.36
CA ALA A 189 2.52 9.12 5.61
C ALA A 189 1.62 10.31 5.20
N ALA A 190 0.46 10.04 4.61
CA ALA A 190 -0.48 11.08 4.22
C ALA A 190 -0.91 11.97 5.40
N THR A 191 -1.22 11.32 6.54
CA THR A 191 -1.68 12.04 7.74
C THR A 191 -0.55 12.86 8.38
N LEU A 192 0.67 12.32 8.44
CA LEU A 192 1.82 13.03 9.00
C LEU A 192 2.24 14.21 8.11
N MET A 193 2.25 14.05 6.79
CA MET A 193 2.49 15.14 5.84
C MET A 193 1.47 16.27 6.00
N TYR A 194 0.19 15.92 6.17
CA TYR A 194 -0.87 16.91 6.38
C TYR A 194 -0.74 17.63 7.72
N LYS A 195 -0.50 16.87 8.81
CA LYS A 195 -0.49 17.43 10.17
C LYS A 195 0.80 18.18 10.52
N HIS A 196 1.93 17.73 10.00
CA HIS A 196 3.26 18.21 10.40
C HIS A 196 4.08 18.80 9.25
N GLY A 197 3.72 18.50 8.01
CA GLY A 197 4.46 18.93 6.82
C GLY A 197 3.88 20.16 6.14
N ASN A 198 2.79 20.77 6.66
CA ASN A 198 2.06 21.88 6.04
C ASN A 198 1.69 21.63 4.56
N VAL A 199 1.51 20.37 4.18
CA VAL A 199 1.17 19.99 2.81
C VAL A 199 -0.34 20.05 2.64
N ASP A 200 -0.80 20.86 1.69
CA ASP A 200 -2.23 20.97 1.40
C ASP A 200 -2.82 19.68 0.78
N ILE A 201 -4.13 19.53 0.86
CA ILE A 201 -4.84 18.33 0.40
C ILE A 201 -4.64 18.06 -1.09
N ARG A 202 -4.54 19.10 -1.92
CA ARG A 202 -4.34 18.95 -3.38
C ARG A 202 -2.92 18.48 -3.68
N ALA A 203 -1.93 19.02 -2.97
CA ALA A 203 -0.55 18.57 -3.07
C ALA A 203 -0.42 17.10 -2.61
N LEU A 204 -1.07 16.73 -1.50
CA LEU A 204 -1.13 15.34 -1.04
C LEU A 204 -1.76 14.40 -2.08
N GLN A 205 -2.85 14.80 -2.72
CA GLN A 205 -3.48 14.01 -3.78
C GLN A 205 -2.51 13.75 -4.93
N ARG A 206 -1.73 14.76 -5.36
CA ARG A 206 -0.70 14.60 -6.40
C ARG A 206 0.43 13.69 -5.95
N ILE A 207 1.01 13.92 -4.77
CA ILE A 207 2.10 13.09 -4.20
C ILE A 207 1.66 11.63 -4.11
N LEU A 208 0.44 11.39 -3.63
CA LEU A 208 -0.09 10.05 -3.47
C LEU A 208 -0.63 9.44 -4.78
N GLY A 209 -0.78 10.21 -5.85
CA GLY A 209 -1.37 9.73 -7.11
C GLY A 209 -2.84 9.33 -6.92
N HIS A 210 -3.62 10.15 -6.22
CA HIS A 210 -5.06 10.09 -6.17
C HIS A 210 -5.60 11.02 -7.27
N GLU A 211 -5.78 10.50 -8.46
CA GLU A 211 -6.62 11.16 -9.46
C GLU A 211 -8.08 10.92 -9.07
N GLY A 212 -8.85 12.00 -8.95
CA GLY A 212 -10.28 11.97 -8.70
C GLY A 212 -11.06 11.33 -9.84
#